data_bfa5fcd1bd53fd3fa5c8f52c91f8f46b
#
_entry.id   bfa5fcd1bd53fd3fa5c8f52c91f8f46b
#
_cell.length_a   1.000
_cell.length_b   1.000
_cell.length_c   1.000
_cell.angle_alpha   90.00
_cell.angle_beta   90.00
_cell.angle_gamma   90.00
#
_symmetry.space_group_name_H-M   'P 1'
#
loop_
_entity.id
_entity.type
_entity.pdbx_description
1 polymer ?
#
loop_
_entity_poly.entity_id
_entity_poly.type
_entity_poly.pdbx_seq_one_letter_code
_entity_poly.pdbx_strand_id
1 'polypeptide(L)'
;MRCVVFDLDGTLADTSGDLLAAANAVLPAPVLGPEDRLTAFHGGRAMLRLGFARLGRDWSEADVDAGYPRLLAAYRDGLAVQTRLYPGAMAAVEALKAAGFAVSICTNKPEALAEALLVELGVRGAFAALVGADTLPVRKPD
;
A
#
# COMPACT_ATOMS: atom_id res chain seq x y z
N MET A 1 -14.69 16.86 18.60
CA MET A 1 -14.52 15.42 18.32
C MET A 1 -13.03 15.13 18.15
N ARG A 2 -12.56 14.07 18.77
CA ARG A 2 -11.17 13.65 18.62
C ARG A 2 -11.05 12.61 17.51
N CYS A 3 -10.01 12.73 16.71
CA CYS A 3 -9.76 11.82 15.59
C CYS A 3 -8.33 11.30 15.64
N VAL A 4 -8.17 10.01 15.40
CA VAL A 4 -6.87 9.37 15.23
C VAL A 4 -6.77 8.93 13.78
N VAL A 5 -5.65 9.25 13.14
CA VAL A 5 -5.41 8.94 11.74
C VAL A 5 -4.27 7.95 11.66
N PHE A 6 -4.51 6.82 11.00
CA PHE A 6 -3.50 5.78 10.77
C PHE A 6 -3.04 5.80 9.33
N ASP A 7 -1.77 5.45 9.12
CA ASP A 7 -1.30 4.99 7.83
C ASP A 7 -1.78 3.55 7.61
N LEU A 8 -1.68 3.04 6.42
CA LEU A 8 -2.17 1.71 6.05
C LEU A 8 -1.03 0.72 5.85
N ASP A 9 -0.31 0.84 4.74
CA ASP A 9 0.76 -0.10 4.40
C ASP A 9 1.91 -0.01 5.42
N GLY A 10 2.24 -1.13 6.04
CA GLY A 10 3.30 -1.19 7.04
C GLY A 10 2.90 -0.70 8.43
N THR A 11 1.66 -0.27 8.62
CA THR A 11 1.13 0.21 9.90
C THR A 11 -0.03 -0.64 10.39
N LEU A 12 -1.10 -0.72 9.63
CA LEU A 12 -2.25 -1.56 9.96
C LEU A 12 -2.12 -2.96 9.36
N ALA A 13 -1.53 -3.06 8.19
CA ALA A 13 -1.40 -4.31 7.46
C ALA A 13 -0.02 -4.46 6.84
N ASP A 14 0.46 -5.70 6.80
CA ASP A 14 1.64 -6.04 6.02
C ASP A 14 1.19 -6.41 4.61
N THR A 15 1.31 -5.44 3.72
CA THR A 15 0.94 -5.55 2.30
C THR A 15 2.13 -5.86 1.41
N SER A 16 3.32 -6.03 1.99
CA SER A 16 4.57 -6.12 1.22
C SER A 16 4.61 -7.29 0.25
N GLY A 17 4.12 -8.46 0.65
CA GLY A 17 4.14 -9.64 -0.21
C GLY A 17 3.39 -9.44 -1.51
N ASP A 18 2.19 -8.91 -1.43
CA ASP A 18 1.36 -8.67 -2.61
C ASP A 18 1.88 -7.51 -3.45
N LEU A 19 2.44 -6.48 -2.80
CA LEU A 19 3.07 -5.36 -3.52
C LEU A 19 4.30 -5.82 -4.30
N LEU A 20 5.17 -6.61 -3.66
CA LEU A 20 6.38 -7.14 -4.32
C LEU A 20 6.01 -8.10 -5.46
N ALA A 21 4.99 -8.92 -5.27
CA ALA A 21 4.51 -9.81 -6.33
C ALA A 21 4.00 -9.01 -7.54
N ALA A 22 3.29 -7.93 -7.30
CA ALA A 22 2.80 -7.07 -8.39
C ALA A 22 3.95 -6.42 -9.16
N ALA A 23 4.97 -5.93 -8.45
CA ALA A 23 6.14 -5.35 -9.10
C ALA A 23 6.91 -6.39 -9.91
N ASN A 24 7.12 -7.58 -9.35
CA ASN A 24 7.79 -8.67 -10.06
C ASN A 24 7.05 -9.11 -11.31
N ALA A 25 5.71 -9.02 -11.32
CA ALA A 25 4.92 -9.38 -12.50
C ALA A 25 5.14 -8.40 -13.66
N VAL A 26 5.55 -7.18 -13.37
CA VAL A 26 5.77 -6.13 -14.36
C VAL A 26 7.24 -6.07 -14.81
N LEU A 27 8.17 -6.36 -13.89
CA LEU A 27 9.60 -6.35 -14.19
C LEU A 27 9.97 -7.47 -15.16
N PRO A 28 11.05 -7.31 -15.95
CA PRO A 28 11.52 -8.38 -16.86
C PRO A 28 11.87 -9.69 -16.16
N ALA A 29 12.20 -9.64 -14.86
CA ALA A 29 12.48 -10.82 -14.05
C ALA A 29 12.09 -10.56 -12.60
N PRO A 30 11.75 -11.61 -11.81
CA PRO A 30 11.33 -11.43 -10.41
C PRO A 30 12.55 -11.24 -9.50
N VAL A 31 13.07 -10.03 -9.44
CA VAL A 31 14.30 -9.70 -8.72
C VAL A 31 14.07 -9.11 -7.33
N LEU A 32 12.81 -8.93 -6.93
CA LEU A 32 12.46 -8.40 -5.60
C LEU A 32 12.03 -9.54 -4.69
N GLY A 33 12.41 -9.48 -3.43
CA GLY A 33 12.11 -10.50 -2.44
C GLY A 33 11.73 -9.91 -1.08
N PRO A 34 11.51 -10.79 -0.06
CA PRO A 34 11.08 -10.34 1.27
C PRO A 34 12.01 -9.33 1.93
N GLU A 35 13.28 -9.33 1.58
CA GLU A 35 14.27 -8.36 2.05
C GLU A 35 13.97 -6.93 1.58
N ASP A 36 13.10 -6.78 0.58
CA ASP A 36 12.75 -5.48 -0.01
C ASP A 36 11.46 -4.91 0.56
N ARG A 37 11.01 -5.43 1.67
CA ARG A 37 9.76 -5.05 2.32
C ARG A 37 9.63 -3.54 2.53
N LEU A 38 10.69 -2.89 3.02
CA LEU A 38 10.65 -1.46 3.25
C LEU A 38 10.49 -0.66 1.96
N THR A 39 11.11 -1.12 0.88
CA THR A 39 10.94 -0.52 -0.44
C THR A 39 9.48 -0.62 -0.90
N ALA A 40 8.84 -1.75 -0.64
CA ALA A 40 7.42 -1.93 -0.98
C ALA A 40 6.55 -0.86 -0.30
N PHE A 41 6.85 -0.52 0.95
CA PHE A 41 6.09 0.51 1.68
C PHE A 41 6.37 1.93 1.17
N HIS A 42 7.40 2.14 0.37
CA HIS A 42 7.67 3.41 -0.29
C HIS A 42 6.97 3.56 -1.65
N GLY A 43 6.22 2.54 -2.07
CA GLY A 43 5.34 2.61 -3.22
C GLY A 43 5.85 1.91 -4.46
N GLY A 44 4.97 1.84 -5.47
CA GLY A 44 5.23 1.09 -6.68
C GLY A 44 6.40 1.59 -7.49
N ARG A 45 6.56 2.91 -7.60
CA ARG A 45 7.67 3.49 -8.35
C ARG A 45 9.01 3.16 -7.71
N ALA A 46 9.10 3.19 -6.38
CA ALA A 46 10.31 2.79 -5.66
C ALA A 46 10.68 1.34 -5.93
N MET A 47 9.71 0.44 -5.94
CA MET A 47 9.93 -0.97 -6.27
C MET A 47 10.44 -1.15 -7.70
N LEU A 48 9.85 -0.43 -8.66
CA LEU A 48 10.27 -0.52 -10.05
C LEU A 48 11.70 0.00 -10.24
N ARG A 49 12.04 1.13 -9.59
CA ARG A 49 13.42 1.65 -9.66
C ARG A 49 14.43 0.65 -9.12
N LEU A 50 14.13 0.07 -7.97
CA LEU A 50 15.02 -0.95 -7.38
C LEU A 50 15.15 -2.17 -8.29
N GLY A 51 14.05 -2.65 -8.84
CA GLY A 51 14.04 -3.81 -9.73
C GLY A 51 14.84 -3.57 -10.99
N PHE A 52 14.66 -2.44 -11.64
CA PHE A 52 15.44 -2.08 -12.84
C PHE A 52 16.92 -1.95 -12.52
N ALA A 53 17.26 -1.34 -11.37
CA ALA A 53 18.67 -1.21 -10.96
C ALA A 53 19.32 -2.60 -10.76
N ARG A 54 18.60 -3.53 -10.17
CA ARG A 54 19.12 -4.91 -9.96
C ARG A 54 19.31 -5.68 -11.24
N LEU A 55 18.51 -5.39 -12.25
CA LEU A 55 18.64 -6.07 -13.55
C LEU A 55 19.87 -5.63 -14.32
N GLY A 56 20.51 -4.52 -13.93
CA GLY A 56 21.76 -4.08 -14.53
C GLY A 56 21.62 -3.61 -15.98
N ARG A 57 20.39 -3.37 -16.45
CA ARG A 57 20.11 -2.86 -17.79
C ARG A 57 20.00 -1.35 -17.76
N ASP A 58 20.20 -0.72 -18.89
CA ASP A 58 19.87 0.69 -19.03
C ASP A 58 18.36 0.86 -18.84
N TRP A 59 18.01 1.82 -17.99
CA TRP A 59 16.62 2.15 -17.72
C TRP A 59 16.51 3.65 -17.45
N SER A 60 15.28 4.15 -17.54
CA SER A 60 14.99 5.57 -17.29
C SER A 60 13.71 5.69 -16.50
N GLU A 61 13.41 6.92 -16.05
CA GLU A 61 12.14 7.20 -15.38
C GLU A 61 10.95 6.97 -16.31
N ALA A 62 11.14 7.02 -17.62
CA ALA A 62 10.08 6.67 -18.58
C ALA A 62 9.68 5.19 -18.43
N ASP A 63 10.64 4.30 -18.17
CA ASP A 63 10.35 2.89 -17.92
C ASP A 63 9.56 2.71 -16.63
N VAL A 64 9.89 3.47 -15.58
CA VAL A 64 9.16 3.46 -14.32
C VAL A 64 7.73 3.98 -14.55
N ASP A 65 7.59 5.08 -15.26
CA ASP A 65 6.27 5.65 -15.56
C ASP A 65 5.39 4.71 -16.38
N ALA A 66 5.98 3.99 -17.34
CA ALA A 66 5.25 3.01 -18.14
C ALA A 66 4.85 1.78 -17.32
N GLY A 67 5.70 1.37 -16.38
CA GLY A 67 5.45 0.19 -15.55
C GLY A 67 4.45 0.42 -14.43
N TYR A 68 4.34 1.64 -13.94
CA TYR A 68 3.53 1.94 -12.76
C TYR A 68 2.04 1.58 -12.94
N PRO A 69 1.34 1.99 -14.00
CA PRO A 69 -0.05 1.58 -14.19
C PRO A 69 -0.22 0.06 -14.29
N ARG A 70 0.75 -0.62 -14.89
CA ARG A 70 0.73 -2.08 -15.00
C ARG A 70 0.91 -2.73 -13.64
N LEU A 71 1.76 -2.15 -12.79
CA LEU A 71 1.93 -2.61 -11.41
C LEU A 71 0.64 -2.47 -10.63
N LEU A 72 -0.04 -1.33 -10.74
CA LEU A 72 -1.32 -1.12 -10.07
C LEU A 72 -2.38 -2.12 -10.51
N ALA A 73 -2.44 -2.44 -11.81
CA ALA A 73 -3.36 -3.43 -12.33
C ALA A 73 -3.05 -4.83 -11.78
N ALA A 74 -1.77 -5.22 -11.77
CA ALA A 74 -1.34 -6.50 -11.20
C ALA A 74 -1.64 -6.58 -9.70
N TYR A 75 -1.42 -5.48 -8.99
CA TYR A 75 -1.73 -5.42 -7.56
C TYR A 75 -3.22 -5.58 -7.30
N ARG A 76 -4.06 -4.93 -8.09
CA ARG A 76 -5.51 -5.07 -7.98
C ARG A 76 -5.95 -6.53 -8.15
N ASP A 77 -5.34 -7.24 -9.09
CA ASP A 77 -5.67 -8.65 -9.36
C ASP A 77 -5.26 -9.59 -8.23
N GLY A 78 -4.24 -9.23 -7.45
CA GLY A 78 -3.76 -10.04 -6.31
C GLY A 78 -3.80 -9.29 -4.99
N LEU A 79 -4.84 -8.53 -4.75
CA LEU A 79 -4.90 -7.48 -3.73
C LEU A 79 -4.70 -7.96 -2.30
N ALA A 80 -5.19 -9.13 -1.93
CA ALA A 80 -5.14 -9.61 -0.55
C ALA A 80 -4.80 -11.10 -0.48
N VAL A 81 -3.84 -11.54 -1.28
CA VAL A 81 -3.42 -12.95 -1.30
C VAL A 81 -2.51 -13.26 -0.12
N GLN A 82 -1.50 -12.43 0.10
CA GLN A 82 -0.52 -12.60 1.18
C GLN A 82 -0.68 -11.60 2.31
N THR A 83 -1.49 -10.57 2.11
CA THR A 83 -1.65 -9.47 3.05
C THR A 83 -2.30 -9.94 4.35
N ARG A 84 -1.76 -9.47 5.47
CA ARG A 84 -2.28 -9.74 6.82
C ARG A 84 -2.32 -8.45 7.62
N LEU A 85 -3.38 -8.29 8.40
CA LEU A 85 -3.41 -7.25 9.43
C LEU A 85 -2.36 -7.60 10.49
N TYR A 86 -1.66 -6.56 10.99
CA TYR A 86 -0.71 -6.80 12.07
C TYR A 86 -1.45 -7.25 13.32
N PRO A 87 -0.86 -8.16 14.13
CA PRO A 87 -1.43 -8.56 15.41
C PRO A 87 -1.69 -7.34 16.27
N GLY A 88 -2.89 -7.24 16.82
CA GLY A 88 -3.28 -6.14 17.68
C GLY A 88 -3.72 -4.85 16.96
N ALA A 89 -3.57 -4.75 15.63
CA ALA A 89 -3.95 -3.54 14.90
C ALA A 89 -5.43 -3.20 15.09
N MET A 90 -6.31 -4.15 14.82
CA MET A 90 -7.75 -3.89 14.94
C MET A 90 -8.21 -3.80 16.40
N ALA A 91 -7.53 -4.47 17.31
CA ALA A 91 -7.81 -4.31 18.75
C ALA A 91 -7.51 -2.88 19.19
N ALA A 92 -6.42 -2.28 18.70
CA ALA A 92 -6.08 -0.89 18.98
C ALA A 92 -7.12 0.07 18.39
N VAL A 93 -7.58 -0.17 17.17
CA VAL A 93 -8.62 0.63 16.51
C VAL A 93 -9.92 0.59 17.34
N GLU A 94 -10.34 -0.60 17.75
CA GLU A 94 -11.57 -0.74 18.52
C GLU A 94 -11.45 -0.10 19.91
N ALA A 95 -10.27 -0.19 20.55
CA ALA A 95 -10.05 0.45 21.84
C ALA A 95 -10.14 1.99 21.72
N LEU A 96 -9.60 2.56 20.66
CA LEU A 96 -9.72 4.00 20.42
C LEU A 96 -11.17 4.44 20.18
N LYS A 97 -11.91 3.66 19.40
CA LYS A 97 -13.33 3.92 19.15
C LYS A 97 -14.13 3.86 20.45
N ALA A 98 -13.87 2.85 21.28
CA ALA A 98 -14.52 2.72 22.59
C ALA A 98 -14.21 3.88 23.52
N ALA A 99 -13.02 4.49 23.36
CA ALA A 99 -12.62 5.69 24.12
C ALA A 99 -13.20 7.00 23.55
N GLY A 100 -14.01 6.92 22.51
CA GLY A 100 -14.68 8.09 21.92
C GLY A 100 -13.95 8.74 20.75
N PHE A 101 -12.90 8.12 20.23
CA PHE A 101 -12.20 8.67 19.05
C PHE A 101 -12.86 8.18 17.76
N ALA A 102 -12.94 9.07 16.77
CA ALA A 102 -13.13 8.65 15.39
C ALA A 102 -11.78 8.18 14.85
N VAL A 103 -11.76 7.09 14.09
CA VAL A 103 -10.53 6.54 13.54
C VAL A 103 -10.64 6.57 12.01
N SER A 104 -9.61 7.11 11.37
CA SER A 104 -9.55 7.29 9.92
C SER A 104 -8.20 6.83 9.37
N ILE A 105 -8.12 6.71 8.06
CA ILE A 105 -6.89 6.32 7.36
C ILE A 105 -6.45 7.44 6.44
N CYS A 106 -5.14 7.70 6.41
CA CYS A 106 -4.50 8.55 5.42
C CYS A 106 -3.29 7.80 4.86
N THR A 107 -3.32 7.51 3.56
CA THR A 107 -2.31 6.68 2.92
C THR A 107 -1.87 7.27 1.59
N ASN A 108 -0.64 6.98 1.17
CA ASN A 108 -0.17 7.29 -0.18
C ASN A 108 -0.55 6.23 -1.22
N LYS A 109 -1.24 5.17 -0.80
CA LYS A 109 -1.87 4.23 -1.73
C LYS A 109 -3.04 4.92 -2.45
N PRO A 110 -3.28 4.66 -3.75
CA PRO A 110 -4.47 5.19 -4.43
C PRO A 110 -5.75 4.82 -3.68
N GLU A 111 -6.69 5.76 -3.61
CA GLU A 111 -7.91 5.62 -2.81
C GLU A 111 -8.68 4.35 -3.17
N ALA A 112 -8.91 4.10 -4.45
CA ALA A 112 -9.71 2.95 -4.87
C ALA A 112 -9.08 1.63 -4.44
N LEU A 113 -7.75 1.53 -4.48
CA LEU A 113 -7.05 0.32 -4.03
C LEU A 113 -7.08 0.17 -2.51
N ALA A 114 -6.97 1.28 -1.78
CA ALA A 114 -7.07 1.26 -0.32
C ALA A 114 -8.48 0.84 0.12
N GLU A 115 -9.51 1.38 -0.51
CA GLU A 115 -10.89 0.98 -0.23
C GLU A 115 -11.10 -0.51 -0.51
N ALA A 116 -10.66 -0.99 -1.67
CA ALA A 116 -10.82 -2.38 -2.06
C ALA A 116 -10.07 -3.32 -1.09
N LEU A 117 -8.87 -2.94 -0.69
CA LEU A 117 -8.09 -3.73 0.27
C LEU A 117 -8.80 -3.87 1.61
N LEU A 118 -9.31 -2.78 2.15
CA LEU A 118 -9.98 -2.81 3.45
C LEU A 118 -11.29 -3.60 3.40
N VAL A 119 -12.00 -3.56 2.27
CA VAL A 119 -13.18 -4.40 2.05
C VAL A 119 -12.78 -5.88 2.02
N GLU A 120 -11.72 -6.23 1.29
CA GLU A 120 -11.22 -7.61 1.23
C GLU A 120 -10.77 -8.13 2.59
N LEU A 121 -10.17 -7.26 3.42
CA LEU A 121 -9.77 -7.62 4.77
C LEU A 121 -10.93 -7.63 5.76
N GLY A 122 -12.11 -7.16 5.34
CA GLY A 122 -13.30 -7.15 6.18
C GLY A 122 -13.31 -6.07 7.26
N VAL A 123 -12.53 -5.01 7.12
CA VAL A 123 -12.35 -4.01 8.17
C VAL A 123 -12.70 -2.57 7.73
N ARG A 124 -13.17 -2.37 6.50
CA ARG A 124 -13.46 -1.00 6.01
C ARG A 124 -14.43 -0.26 6.92
N GLY A 125 -15.45 -0.94 7.43
CA GLY A 125 -16.48 -0.31 8.27
C GLY A 125 -15.98 0.22 9.61
N ALA A 126 -14.77 -0.16 10.03
CA ALA A 126 -14.19 0.32 11.28
C ALA A 126 -13.70 1.77 11.18
N PHE A 127 -13.54 2.32 9.96
CA PHE A 127 -12.93 3.63 9.74
C PHE A 127 -13.97 4.63 9.26
N ALA A 128 -13.95 5.83 9.88
CA ALA A 128 -14.88 6.90 9.55
C ALA A 128 -14.61 7.51 8.18
N ALA A 129 -13.32 7.64 7.83
CA ALA A 129 -12.92 8.24 6.55
C ALA A 129 -11.61 7.59 6.06
N LEU A 130 -11.37 7.72 4.76
CA LEU A 130 -10.15 7.26 4.13
C LEU A 130 -9.70 8.31 3.12
N VAL A 131 -8.45 8.74 3.24
CA VAL A 131 -7.80 9.64 2.28
C VAL A 131 -6.65 8.87 1.63
N GLY A 132 -6.71 8.67 0.33
CA GLY A 132 -5.66 8.03 -0.46
C GLY A 132 -4.79 9.06 -1.17
N ALA A 133 -3.87 8.57 -1.98
CA ALA A 133 -2.91 9.42 -2.69
C ALA A 133 -3.58 10.42 -3.62
N ASP A 134 -4.71 10.05 -4.19
CA ASP A 134 -5.43 10.82 -5.21
C ASP A 134 -6.75 11.42 -4.70
N THR A 135 -7.03 11.32 -3.40
CA THR A 135 -8.24 11.91 -2.81
C THR A 135 -8.15 13.43 -2.79
N LEU A 136 -6.98 13.96 -2.48
CA LEU A 136 -6.70 15.39 -2.42
C LEU A 136 -5.63 15.74 -3.45
N PRO A 137 -5.50 17.04 -3.81
CA PRO A 137 -4.47 17.46 -4.76
C PRO A 137 -3.04 17.16 -4.33
N VAL A 138 -2.81 16.97 -3.02
CA VAL A 138 -1.48 16.72 -2.44
C VAL A 138 -1.45 15.36 -1.74
N ARG A 139 -0.25 14.79 -1.67
CA ARG A 139 0.03 13.53 -1.00
C ARG A 139 0.82 13.78 0.28
N LYS A 140 0.91 12.75 1.14
CA LYS A 140 1.85 12.81 2.26
C LYS A 140 3.29 12.92 1.72
N PRO A 141 4.19 13.63 2.40
CA PRO A 141 4.06 14.18 3.75
C PRO A 141 3.41 15.57 3.85
N ASP A 142 2.87 16.08 2.82
CA ASP A 142 2.27 17.42 2.81
C ASP A 142 1.07 17.57 3.75
#